data_49d54ef07acfaf1a4a586bb289dd46bf
#
_entry.id   49d54ef07acfaf1a4a586bb289dd46bf
#
_cell.length_a   1.000
_cell.length_b   1.000
_cell.length_c   1.000
_cell.angle_alpha   90.00
_cell.angle_beta   90.00
_cell.angle_gamma   90.00
#
_symmetry.space_group_name_H-M   'P 1'
#
loop_
_entity.id
_entity.type
_entity.pdbx_description
1 polymer ?
#
loop_
_entity_poly.entity_id
_entity_poly.type
_entity_poly.pdbx_seq_one_letter_code
_entity_poly.pdbx_strand_id
1 'polypeptide(L)'
;MLPAILAFCGFYVAGSNQQMFNDATQVVLMRQGTRTVLSMQNNYKGPPEAFALVVPVPSVLHEGDVKTLTKDVFAHVEQMGAPRLVEYWEQDPCHPEPPMEIQFAGGAGVAAMPVRKMAGADLGVKIEAQFTVGEYQIVILSAKDSSGLETWLHQEKYNIPEGAEPLLRPYVESGMKFFVAKVDPQKVKFEDGRAALSPIRFFYDSDRFELPIRLGLANSSGTQDLIVNILAGDRYEVANYPNVTIPTNLDVTPMVKDKFPAFYAALFDRTVEQHPGAVVTEYSWAAGSCDPCPGPTLQPGDFATLGADVTKENLGYGYVLTRLHARYGKDIKDDLVFKAAQPIVGGREIKNATGQLDNEAKPASQNNFQGRYAIRYPWTGPITCDKPQRGIWGGPPAGQTQQGPQAATGLAFAPRGQVQLAQALAKPDQAKFGGGAFSGS
;
A
#
# COMPACT_ATOMS: atom_id res chain seq x y z
N MET A 1 -24.69 -4.89 6.03
CA MET A 1 -23.40 -4.26 5.69
C MET A 1 -22.45 -5.39 5.38
N LEU A 2 -22.06 -5.58 4.12
CA LEU A 2 -21.01 -6.55 3.78
C LEU A 2 -19.68 -5.95 4.20
N PRO A 3 -18.81 -6.67 4.91
CA PRO A 3 -17.44 -6.22 5.16
C PRO A 3 -16.73 -6.06 3.82
N ALA A 4 -15.98 -4.99 3.66
CA ALA A 4 -15.07 -4.82 2.53
C ALA A 4 -14.03 -5.96 2.61
N ILE A 5 -13.93 -6.76 1.57
CA ILE A 5 -12.99 -7.87 1.46
C ILE A 5 -11.84 -7.42 0.57
N LEU A 6 -10.64 -7.76 0.94
CA LEU A 6 -9.40 -7.10 0.53
C LEU A 6 -8.55 -7.98 -0.38
N ALA A 7 -7.75 -7.33 -1.19
CA ALA A 7 -6.94 -7.89 -2.26
C ALA A 7 -5.67 -8.59 -1.78
N PHE A 8 -5.24 -9.60 -2.54
CA PHE A 8 -4.04 -10.36 -2.31
C PHE A 8 -3.32 -10.71 -3.63
N CYS A 9 -1.99 -10.72 -3.64
CA CYS A 9 -1.18 -11.08 -4.80
C CYS A 9 -1.04 -12.60 -5.03
N GLY A 10 -1.86 -13.39 -4.36
CA GLY A 10 -1.93 -14.85 -4.41
C GLY A 10 -3.25 -15.33 -3.86
N PHE A 11 -3.36 -16.60 -3.48
CA PHE A 11 -4.53 -17.13 -2.78
C PHE A 11 -4.12 -18.08 -1.67
N TYR A 12 -4.98 -18.17 -0.65
CA TYR A 12 -4.84 -19.14 0.42
C TYR A 12 -5.57 -20.44 0.08
N VAL A 13 -4.94 -21.55 0.42
CA VAL A 13 -5.55 -22.88 0.37
C VAL A 13 -5.55 -23.47 1.78
N ALA A 14 -6.69 -23.99 2.21
CA ALA A 14 -6.87 -24.56 3.55
C ALA A 14 -6.68 -26.07 3.56
N GLY A 15 -6.23 -26.62 4.68
CA GLY A 15 -6.28 -28.06 4.97
C GLY A 15 -7.68 -28.56 5.38
N SER A 16 -8.72 -27.71 5.40
CA SER A 16 -10.11 -28.05 5.78
C SER A 16 -11.12 -27.43 4.83
N ASN A 17 -12.39 -27.89 4.89
CA ASN A 17 -13.51 -27.40 4.07
C ASN A 17 -14.04 -26.02 4.49
N GLN A 18 -13.28 -25.22 5.24
CA GLN A 18 -13.70 -23.88 5.65
C GLN A 18 -13.23 -22.81 4.69
N GLN A 19 -14.07 -21.80 4.46
CA GLN A 19 -13.69 -20.63 3.69
C GLN A 19 -12.66 -19.80 4.43
N MET A 20 -11.60 -19.46 3.72
CA MET A 20 -10.53 -18.60 4.21
C MET A 20 -10.69 -17.20 3.64
N PHE A 21 -10.46 -16.20 4.47
CA PHE A 21 -10.51 -14.81 4.08
C PHE A 21 -9.15 -14.17 4.35
N ASN A 22 -8.71 -13.35 3.42
CA ASN A 22 -7.56 -12.48 3.61
C ASN A 22 -8.07 -11.06 3.89
N ASP A 23 -7.76 -10.55 5.08
CA ASP A 23 -8.28 -9.27 5.57
C ASP A 23 -7.33 -8.09 5.30
N ALA A 24 -6.69 -7.96 4.21
CA ALA A 24 -5.82 -6.93 3.69
C ALA A 24 -4.39 -7.37 3.41
N THR A 25 -3.90 -6.86 2.33
CA THR A 25 -2.50 -7.03 1.96
C THR A 25 -1.88 -5.67 1.75
N GLN A 26 -0.82 -5.42 2.47
CA GLN A 26 0.11 -4.36 2.14
C GLN A 26 1.30 -4.98 1.41
N VAL A 27 1.56 -4.49 0.21
CA VAL A 27 2.70 -4.91 -0.60
C VAL A 27 3.70 -3.76 -0.67
N VAL A 28 4.97 -4.08 -0.48
CA VAL A 28 6.08 -3.17 -0.75
C VAL A 28 6.95 -3.79 -1.84
N LEU A 29 7.12 -3.06 -2.93
CA LEU A 29 7.97 -3.43 -4.05
C LEU A 29 9.18 -2.52 -4.08
N MET A 30 10.38 -3.10 -4.21
CA MET A 30 11.56 -2.34 -4.64
C MET A 30 11.92 -2.74 -6.06
N ARG A 31 12.20 -1.75 -6.91
CA ARG A 31 12.59 -2.00 -8.30
C ARG A 31 13.89 -1.30 -8.63
N GLN A 32 14.84 -2.06 -9.20
CA GLN A 32 16.08 -1.52 -9.77
C GLN A 32 16.49 -2.35 -10.99
N GLY A 33 16.49 -1.73 -12.16
CA GLY A 33 16.71 -2.45 -13.42
C GLY A 33 15.69 -3.58 -13.59
N THR A 34 16.16 -4.81 -13.76
CA THR A 34 15.33 -6.02 -13.84
C THR A 34 15.02 -6.64 -12.49
N ARG A 35 15.71 -6.24 -11.42
CA ARG A 35 15.49 -6.78 -10.07
C ARG A 35 14.25 -6.21 -9.42
N THR A 36 13.36 -7.10 -9.01
CA THR A 36 12.21 -6.78 -8.16
C THR A 36 12.37 -7.48 -6.82
N VAL A 37 12.23 -6.73 -5.74
CA VAL A 37 12.05 -7.27 -4.39
C VAL A 37 10.61 -7.06 -4.00
N LEU A 38 9.91 -8.14 -3.70
CA LEU A 38 8.52 -8.12 -3.27
C LEU A 38 8.46 -8.50 -1.81
N SER A 39 7.92 -7.60 -0.99
CA SER A 39 7.62 -7.83 0.42
C SER A 39 6.11 -7.76 0.63
N MET A 40 5.54 -8.73 1.32
CA MET A 40 4.11 -8.77 1.60
C MET A 40 3.83 -9.06 3.07
N GLN A 41 2.91 -8.31 3.65
CA GLN A 41 2.36 -8.57 4.97
C GLN A 41 0.97 -9.16 4.78
N ASN A 42 0.78 -10.38 5.25
CA ASN A 42 -0.46 -11.13 5.12
C ASN A 42 -1.12 -11.31 6.48
N ASN A 43 -2.40 -10.97 6.58
CA ASN A 43 -3.20 -11.21 7.77
C ASN A 43 -4.19 -12.34 7.45
N TYR A 44 -3.87 -13.54 7.91
CA TYR A 44 -4.75 -14.68 7.76
C TYR A 44 -5.84 -14.67 8.85
N LYS A 45 -7.09 -14.82 8.44
CA LYS A 45 -8.22 -15.08 9.33
C LYS A 45 -8.89 -16.39 8.93
N GLY A 46 -8.87 -17.35 9.82
CA GLY A 46 -9.43 -18.67 9.58
C GLY A 46 -9.09 -19.65 10.71
N PRO A 47 -9.44 -20.92 10.57
CA PRO A 47 -9.13 -21.92 11.57
C PRO A 47 -7.62 -22.10 11.73
N PRO A 48 -7.15 -22.48 12.94
CA PRO A 48 -5.72 -22.71 13.24
C PRO A 48 -5.22 -24.04 12.66
N GLU A 49 -5.60 -24.37 11.43
CA GLU A 49 -5.19 -25.57 10.72
C GLU A 49 -4.09 -25.22 9.69
N ALA A 50 -3.42 -26.25 9.17
CA ALA A 50 -2.42 -26.04 8.13
C ALA A 50 -3.03 -25.37 6.88
N PHE A 51 -2.41 -24.32 6.43
CA PHE A 51 -2.80 -23.59 5.21
C PHE A 51 -1.55 -23.18 4.42
N ALA A 52 -1.73 -22.87 3.17
CA ALA A 52 -0.65 -22.38 2.33
C ALA A 52 -1.05 -21.13 1.57
N LEU A 53 -0.05 -20.31 1.32
CA LEU A 53 -0.08 -19.16 0.46
C LEU A 53 0.50 -19.54 -0.90
N VAL A 54 -0.21 -19.29 -1.99
CA VAL A 54 0.23 -19.56 -3.35
C VAL A 54 0.38 -18.26 -4.12
N VAL A 55 1.59 -17.97 -4.61
CA VAL A 55 1.93 -16.74 -5.36
C VAL A 55 2.64 -17.13 -6.66
N PRO A 56 2.17 -16.65 -7.83
CA PRO A 56 2.92 -16.85 -9.08
C PRO A 56 4.17 -15.97 -9.10
N VAL A 57 5.28 -16.53 -9.55
CA VAL A 57 6.57 -15.86 -9.65
C VAL A 57 7.22 -16.15 -11.00
N PRO A 58 7.98 -15.21 -11.60
CA PRO A 58 8.49 -15.37 -12.96
C PRO A 58 9.64 -16.37 -13.07
N SER A 59 10.30 -16.70 -11.97
CA SER A 59 11.47 -17.57 -11.93
C SER A 59 11.45 -18.53 -10.76
N VAL A 60 12.31 -19.55 -10.79
CA VAL A 60 12.53 -20.44 -9.66
C VAL A 60 13.25 -19.66 -8.56
N LEU A 61 12.64 -19.59 -7.38
CA LEU A 61 13.23 -19.00 -6.19
C LEU A 61 13.99 -20.05 -5.39
N HIS A 62 15.13 -19.67 -4.84
CA HIS A 62 15.95 -20.47 -3.96
C HIS A 62 15.87 -19.91 -2.53
N GLU A 63 16.37 -20.67 -1.58
CA GLU A 63 16.31 -20.29 -0.17
C GLU A 63 16.95 -18.91 0.11
N GLY A 64 18.08 -18.58 -0.54
CA GLY A 64 18.72 -17.27 -0.41
C GLY A 64 17.92 -16.10 -0.96
N ASP A 65 16.90 -16.38 -1.77
CA ASP A 65 16.03 -15.36 -2.37
C ASP A 65 14.85 -14.97 -1.47
N VAL A 66 14.62 -15.70 -0.38
CA VAL A 66 13.44 -15.57 0.48
C VAL A 66 13.84 -15.29 1.94
N LYS A 67 13.13 -14.35 2.57
CA LYS A 67 13.30 -14.01 4.01
C LYS A 67 11.95 -13.72 4.66
N THR A 68 11.86 -13.92 5.98
CA THR A 68 10.82 -13.30 6.81
C THR A 68 11.28 -11.94 7.31
N LEU A 69 10.33 -11.03 7.51
CA LEU A 69 10.57 -9.66 7.99
C LEU A 69 9.85 -9.41 9.30
N THR A 70 10.23 -8.33 9.99
CA THR A 70 9.46 -7.78 11.10
C THR A 70 8.28 -6.95 10.58
N LYS A 71 7.19 -6.88 11.37
CA LYS A 71 6.01 -6.09 11.00
C LYS A 71 6.26 -4.58 11.03
N ASP A 72 7.23 -4.14 11.83
CA ASP A 72 7.50 -2.72 12.07
C ASP A 72 7.83 -1.95 10.79
N VAL A 73 8.58 -2.56 9.88
CA VAL A 73 8.96 -1.91 8.62
C VAL A 73 7.74 -1.59 7.73
N PHE A 74 6.70 -2.43 7.78
CA PHE A 74 5.45 -2.16 7.07
C PHE A 74 4.66 -1.03 7.72
N ALA A 75 4.65 -0.96 9.05
CA ALA A 75 4.03 0.14 9.78
C ALA A 75 4.72 1.48 9.46
N HIS A 76 6.07 1.51 9.34
CA HIS A 76 6.82 2.69 8.93
C HIS A 76 6.47 3.13 7.50
N VAL A 77 6.44 2.21 6.54
CA VAL A 77 6.05 2.50 5.15
C VAL A 77 4.61 3.01 5.07
N GLU A 78 3.69 2.35 5.78
CA GLU A 78 2.29 2.75 5.80
C GLU A 78 2.13 4.16 6.39
N GLN A 79 2.71 4.42 7.56
CA GLN A 79 2.63 5.72 8.22
C GLN A 79 3.21 6.82 7.33
N MET A 80 4.34 6.57 6.67
CA MET A 80 4.98 7.54 5.79
C MET A 80 4.16 7.84 4.54
N GLY A 81 3.59 6.83 3.88
CA GLY A 81 2.79 6.99 2.66
C GLY A 81 1.31 7.33 2.91
N ALA A 82 0.82 7.24 4.15
CA ALA A 82 -0.58 7.45 4.48
C ALA A 82 -1.04 8.90 4.23
N PRO A 83 -2.29 9.10 3.85
CA PRO A 83 -2.93 10.41 3.85
C PRO A 83 -2.87 11.09 5.21
N ARG A 84 -2.80 12.41 5.22
CA ARG A 84 -2.56 13.21 6.42
C ARG A 84 -3.69 14.17 6.72
N LEU A 85 -4.09 14.23 7.97
CA LEU A 85 -4.94 15.29 8.52
C LEU A 85 -4.07 16.23 9.36
N VAL A 86 -4.12 17.51 9.04
CA VAL A 86 -3.42 18.58 9.76
C VAL A 86 -4.42 19.57 10.35
N GLU A 87 -4.02 20.27 11.39
CA GLU A 87 -4.84 21.27 12.04
C GLU A 87 -4.12 22.62 12.02
N TYR A 88 -4.86 23.67 11.67
CA TYR A 88 -4.38 25.04 11.66
C TYR A 88 -5.33 25.96 12.42
N TRP A 89 -4.76 26.91 13.13
CA TRP A 89 -5.48 27.98 13.81
C TRP A 89 -5.17 29.30 13.10
N GLU A 90 -6.22 30.08 12.88
CA GLU A 90 -6.01 31.45 12.43
C GLU A 90 -5.31 32.23 13.54
N GLN A 91 -4.21 32.88 13.18
CA GLN A 91 -3.43 33.69 14.08
C GLN A 91 -4.18 34.98 14.42
N ASP A 92 -3.79 35.66 15.52
CA ASP A 92 -4.39 36.94 15.88
C ASP A 92 -4.37 37.90 14.68
N PRO A 93 -5.51 38.33 14.14
CA PRO A 93 -5.56 39.21 12.98
C PRO A 93 -4.89 40.58 13.21
N CYS A 94 -4.66 40.97 14.43
CA CYS A 94 -4.01 42.21 14.78
C CYS A 94 -2.50 42.07 15.02
N HIS A 95 -2.03 40.85 15.34
CA HIS A 95 -0.62 40.53 15.63
C HIS A 95 -0.21 39.18 15.05
N PRO A 96 -0.21 38.98 13.73
CA PRO A 96 0.14 37.71 13.15
C PRO A 96 1.63 37.39 13.29
N GLU A 97 1.96 36.24 13.87
CA GLU A 97 3.34 35.75 13.97
C GLU A 97 3.76 35.02 12.70
N PRO A 98 5.03 35.11 12.24
CA PRO A 98 5.53 34.34 11.08
C PRO A 98 5.74 32.86 11.40
N PRO A 99 5.61 31.92 10.43
CA PRO A 99 5.73 30.47 10.64
C PRO A 99 7.18 30.00 10.87
N MET A 100 7.37 28.98 11.71
CA MET A 100 8.66 28.41 12.12
C MET A 100 8.94 27.05 11.45
N GLU A 101 10.20 26.83 10.98
CA GLU A 101 10.64 25.58 10.30
C GLU A 101 11.43 24.66 11.26
N ILE A 102 11.31 23.32 11.12
CA ILE A 102 12.00 22.31 11.95
C ILE A 102 12.61 21.19 11.09
N GLN A 103 13.85 20.73 11.44
CA GLN A 103 14.63 19.68 10.74
C GLN A 103 14.91 18.45 11.63
N PHE A 104 15.14 17.25 11.05
CA PHE A 104 15.52 16.01 11.75
C PHE A 104 16.55 15.12 11.01
N ALA A 105 17.30 14.27 11.77
CA ALA A 105 18.36 13.37 11.32
C ALA A 105 18.22 11.92 11.86
N GLY A 106 18.86 10.93 11.23
CA GLY A 106 18.65 9.49 11.26
C GLY A 106 19.82 8.56 11.70
N GLY A 107 19.80 7.24 11.40
CA GLY A 107 20.91 6.26 11.58
C GLY A 107 20.61 4.75 11.72
N ALA A 108 21.46 3.86 11.36
CA ALA A 108 21.67 2.51 10.80
C ALA A 108 21.77 1.29 11.78
N GLY A 109 21.80 0.00 11.45
CA GLY A 109 21.89 -1.03 10.43
C GLY A 109 22.34 -2.45 10.94
N VAL A 110 22.33 -3.56 10.08
CA VAL A 110 23.08 -4.88 9.98
C VAL A 110 22.37 -6.24 10.13
N ALA A 111 22.52 -7.13 9.28
CA ALA A 111 23.15 -8.31 8.62
C ALA A 111 22.72 -9.78 8.98
N ALA A 112 22.87 -10.77 7.99
CA ALA A 112 22.27 -12.10 7.85
C ALA A 112 23.24 -13.30 7.76
N MET A 113 22.72 -14.59 7.65
CA MET A 113 23.42 -15.80 7.07
C MET A 113 22.57 -17.11 6.88
N PRO A 114 23.06 -18.22 6.18
CA PRO A 114 22.30 -19.06 5.22
C PRO A 114 22.12 -20.59 5.46
N VAL A 115 21.58 -21.38 4.46
CA VAL A 115 21.01 -22.73 4.52
C VAL A 115 21.16 -23.77 3.39
N ARG A 116 20.45 -24.92 3.36
CA ARG A 116 20.59 -26.09 2.43
C ARG A 116 19.30 -26.83 2.01
N LYS A 117 19.36 -27.64 0.90
CA LYS A 117 18.27 -28.22 0.07
C LYS A 117 17.98 -29.72 0.20
N MET A 118 16.79 -30.17 -0.32
CA MET A 118 16.49 -31.54 -0.86
C MET A 118 15.20 -31.63 -1.73
N ALA A 119 14.98 -32.74 -2.49
CA ALA A 119 14.10 -32.86 -3.66
C ALA A 119 12.98 -33.95 -3.60
N GLY A 120 11.98 -33.89 -4.49
CA GLY A 120 10.83 -34.82 -4.60
C GLY A 120 10.13 -34.89 -5.98
N ALA A 121 9.19 -35.81 -6.25
CA ALA A 121 8.79 -36.45 -7.51
C ALA A 121 7.50 -36.00 -8.24
N ASP A 122 7.25 -36.51 -9.46
CA ASP A 122 6.60 -35.93 -10.64
C ASP A 122 5.07 -36.22 -10.83
N LEU A 123 4.25 -35.17 -11.07
CA LEU A 123 2.84 -35.20 -11.48
C LEU A 123 2.54 -34.19 -12.64
N GLY A 124 3.53 -33.94 -13.52
CA GLY A 124 3.45 -32.79 -14.42
C GLY A 124 3.67 -31.46 -13.66
N VAL A 125 3.66 -31.52 -12.34
CA VAL A 125 4.12 -30.49 -11.43
C VAL A 125 5.50 -30.90 -10.95
N LYS A 126 6.49 -30.09 -11.26
CA LYS A 126 7.88 -30.33 -10.82
C LYS A 126 8.17 -29.45 -9.61
N ILE A 127 8.60 -30.06 -8.52
CA ILE A 127 9.17 -29.33 -7.40
C ILE A 127 10.56 -28.86 -7.83
N GLU A 128 10.71 -27.55 -8.01
CA GLU A 128 11.97 -26.94 -8.42
C GLU A 128 12.89 -26.65 -7.23
N ALA A 129 12.31 -26.30 -6.10
CA ALA A 129 13.01 -26.09 -4.83
C ALA A 129 12.09 -26.33 -3.64
N GLN A 130 12.67 -26.70 -2.50
CA GLN A 130 11.99 -26.82 -1.22
C GLN A 130 12.92 -26.43 -0.09
N PHE A 131 12.45 -25.56 0.83
CA PHE A 131 13.23 -25.04 1.95
C PHE A 131 12.30 -24.47 3.03
N THR A 132 12.86 -24.09 4.20
CA THR A 132 12.08 -23.52 5.31
C THR A 132 12.63 -22.16 5.69
N VAL A 133 11.73 -21.17 5.86
CA VAL A 133 12.07 -19.83 6.33
C VAL A 133 11.05 -19.44 7.42
N GLY A 134 11.51 -19.26 8.64
CA GLY A 134 10.64 -18.97 9.78
C GLY A 134 9.58 -20.06 10.00
N GLU A 135 8.32 -19.65 10.05
CA GLU A 135 7.15 -20.52 10.16
C GLU A 135 6.70 -21.15 8.83
N TYR A 136 7.36 -20.81 7.72
CA TYR A 136 6.96 -21.21 6.38
C TYR A 136 7.81 -22.37 5.86
N GLN A 137 7.15 -23.42 5.42
CA GLN A 137 7.74 -24.45 4.55
C GLN A 137 7.44 -24.07 3.11
N ILE A 138 8.47 -23.74 2.35
CA ILE A 138 8.34 -23.18 1.00
C ILE A 138 8.64 -24.27 -0.01
N VAL A 139 7.75 -24.35 -1.03
CA VAL A 139 7.91 -25.21 -2.18
C VAL A 139 7.76 -24.35 -3.44
N ILE A 140 8.72 -24.43 -4.35
CA ILE A 140 8.65 -23.77 -5.65
C ILE A 140 8.27 -24.82 -6.69
N LEU A 141 7.16 -24.56 -7.39
CA LEU A 141 6.58 -25.46 -8.36
C LEU A 141 6.65 -24.89 -9.77
N SER A 142 6.89 -25.73 -10.76
CA SER A 142 6.49 -25.49 -12.15
C SER A 142 5.39 -26.47 -12.53
N ALA A 143 4.42 -26.00 -13.30
CA ALA A 143 3.33 -26.82 -13.79
C ALA A 143 3.26 -26.78 -15.31
N LYS A 144 2.94 -27.90 -15.95
CA LYS A 144 2.73 -27.99 -17.40
C LYS A 144 1.31 -27.56 -17.79
N ASP A 145 0.36 -27.73 -16.87
CA ASP A 145 -1.04 -27.34 -17.03
C ASP A 145 -1.64 -26.94 -15.67
N SER A 146 -2.72 -26.19 -15.70
CA SER A 146 -3.39 -25.67 -14.49
C SER A 146 -4.11 -26.76 -13.70
N SER A 147 -4.63 -27.80 -14.37
CA SER A 147 -5.30 -28.92 -13.72
C SER A 147 -4.31 -29.82 -12.99
N GLY A 148 -3.07 -29.95 -13.49
CA GLY A 148 -1.98 -30.63 -12.79
C GLY A 148 -1.61 -29.93 -11.49
N LEU A 149 -1.53 -28.59 -11.50
CA LEU A 149 -1.27 -27.80 -10.28
C LEU A 149 -2.42 -27.93 -9.28
N GLU A 150 -3.67 -27.85 -9.73
CA GLU A 150 -4.85 -28.06 -8.90
C GLU A 150 -4.84 -29.44 -8.27
N THR A 151 -4.58 -30.49 -9.08
CA THR A 151 -4.48 -31.87 -8.61
C THR A 151 -3.38 -32.05 -7.55
N TRP A 152 -2.21 -31.44 -7.77
CA TRP A 152 -1.11 -31.48 -6.79
C TRP A 152 -1.51 -30.85 -5.46
N LEU A 153 -2.12 -29.66 -5.48
CA LEU A 153 -2.59 -28.98 -4.27
C LEU A 153 -3.63 -29.84 -3.52
N HIS A 154 -4.54 -30.51 -4.22
CA HIS A 154 -5.49 -31.44 -3.60
C HIS A 154 -4.79 -32.68 -2.98
N GLN A 155 -3.78 -33.24 -3.63
CA GLN A 155 -3.02 -34.37 -3.09
C GLN A 155 -2.22 -33.99 -1.82
N GLU A 156 -1.74 -32.76 -1.76
CA GLU A 156 -1.14 -32.17 -0.57
C GLU A 156 -2.18 -31.79 0.51
N LYS A 157 -3.46 -32.19 0.30
CA LYS A 157 -4.61 -31.96 1.20
C LYS A 157 -4.99 -30.49 1.37
N TYR A 158 -4.76 -29.68 0.34
CA TYR A 158 -5.26 -28.31 0.29
C TYR A 158 -6.57 -28.24 -0.48
N ASN A 159 -7.56 -27.58 0.12
CA ASN A 159 -8.79 -27.21 -0.58
C ASN A 159 -8.56 -25.93 -1.36
N ILE A 160 -8.66 -26.05 -2.67
CA ILE A 160 -8.61 -24.91 -3.58
C ILE A 160 -10.03 -24.35 -3.67
N PRO A 161 -10.19 -23.01 -3.60
CA PRO A 161 -11.49 -22.39 -3.82
C PRO A 161 -12.08 -22.79 -5.18
N GLU A 162 -13.38 -23.06 -5.21
CA GLU A 162 -14.08 -23.37 -6.45
C GLU A 162 -13.93 -22.25 -7.47
N GLY A 163 -13.52 -22.56 -8.72
CA GLY A 163 -13.22 -21.56 -9.75
C GLY A 163 -11.79 -20.99 -9.72
N ALA A 164 -10.85 -21.55 -8.96
CA ALA A 164 -9.45 -21.12 -8.95
C ALA A 164 -8.69 -21.56 -10.22
N GLU A 165 -9.02 -22.68 -10.85
CA GLU A 165 -8.33 -23.17 -12.04
C GLU A 165 -8.28 -22.14 -13.18
N PRO A 166 -9.38 -21.49 -13.60
CA PRO A 166 -9.33 -20.44 -14.60
C PRO A 166 -8.43 -19.25 -14.22
N LEU A 167 -8.25 -18.98 -12.94
CA LEU A 167 -7.37 -17.93 -12.45
C LEU A 167 -5.90 -18.36 -12.48
N LEU A 168 -5.60 -19.66 -12.33
CA LEU A 168 -4.25 -20.23 -12.41
C LEU A 168 -3.74 -20.35 -13.84
N ARG A 169 -4.64 -20.64 -14.78
CA ARG A 169 -4.31 -20.98 -16.19
C ARG A 169 -3.41 -19.94 -16.85
N PRO A 170 -3.67 -18.62 -16.81
CA PRO A 170 -2.81 -17.63 -17.47
C PRO A 170 -1.35 -17.64 -16.99
N TYR A 171 -1.15 -17.95 -15.70
CA TYR A 171 0.20 -18.02 -15.11
C TYR A 171 0.94 -19.29 -15.55
N VAL A 172 0.23 -20.41 -15.64
CA VAL A 172 0.80 -21.66 -16.15
C VAL A 172 1.17 -21.51 -17.63
N GLU A 173 0.25 -20.97 -18.45
CA GLU A 173 0.47 -20.75 -19.88
C GLU A 173 1.63 -19.78 -20.15
N SER A 174 1.85 -18.77 -19.30
CA SER A 174 3.00 -17.87 -19.39
C SER A 174 4.30 -18.46 -18.84
N GLY A 175 4.28 -19.70 -18.34
CA GLY A 175 5.45 -20.42 -17.84
C GLY A 175 5.92 -19.96 -16.45
N MET A 176 5.09 -19.22 -15.72
CA MET A 176 5.41 -18.80 -14.34
C MET A 176 5.56 -20.00 -13.42
N LYS A 177 6.28 -19.80 -12.34
CA LYS A 177 6.44 -20.74 -11.25
C LYS A 177 5.47 -20.37 -10.13
N PHE A 178 5.27 -21.28 -9.20
CA PHE A 178 4.38 -21.04 -8.06
C PHE A 178 5.18 -21.18 -6.76
N PHE A 179 5.26 -20.08 -6.07
CA PHE A 179 5.76 -20.04 -4.70
C PHE A 179 4.62 -20.48 -3.79
N VAL A 180 4.79 -21.63 -3.13
CA VAL A 180 3.83 -22.19 -2.18
C VAL A 180 4.44 -22.15 -0.80
N ALA A 181 3.95 -21.29 0.08
CA ALA A 181 4.38 -21.18 1.46
C ALA A 181 3.37 -21.84 2.38
N LYS A 182 3.68 -23.06 2.82
CA LYS A 182 2.91 -23.83 3.81
C LYS A 182 3.18 -23.26 5.19
N VAL A 183 2.14 -22.93 5.94
CA VAL A 183 2.28 -22.41 7.30
C VAL A 183 2.19 -23.55 8.30
N ASP A 184 3.14 -23.60 9.22
CA ASP A 184 3.12 -24.51 10.36
C ASP A 184 2.32 -23.87 11.51
N PRO A 185 1.09 -24.34 11.82
CA PRO A 185 0.24 -23.71 12.83
C PRO A 185 0.84 -23.78 14.25
N GLN A 186 1.75 -24.70 14.51
CA GLN A 186 2.41 -24.84 15.81
C GLN A 186 3.44 -23.74 16.07
N LYS A 187 3.92 -23.08 14.99
CA LYS A 187 4.89 -21.99 15.07
C LYS A 187 4.23 -20.60 15.04
N VAL A 188 2.91 -20.54 14.93
CA VAL A 188 2.15 -19.29 14.76
C VAL A 188 1.28 -19.01 15.97
N LYS A 189 1.29 -17.77 16.44
CA LYS A 189 0.33 -17.30 17.45
C LYS A 189 -0.97 -16.88 16.77
N PHE A 190 -2.08 -17.31 17.36
CA PHE A 190 -3.42 -16.88 16.94
C PHE A 190 -3.98 -15.91 17.97
N GLU A 191 -4.36 -14.72 17.53
CA GLU A 191 -4.97 -13.68 18.34
C GLU A 191 -6.31 -13.32 17.70
N ASP A 192 -7.42 -13.42 18.43
CA ASP A 192 -8.79 -13.16 17.94
C ASP A 192 -9.14 -13.88 16.62
N GLY A 193 -8.68 -15.12 16.47
CA GLY A 193 -8.90 -15.93 15.26
C GLY A 193 -8.05 -15.50 14.05
N ARG A 194 -7.04 -14.65 14.25
CA ARG A 194 -6.08 -14.22 13.23
C ARG A 194 -4.70 -14.80 13.52
N ALA A 195 -4.04 -15.29 12.48
CA ALA A 195 -2.66 -15.74 12.57
C ALA A 195 -1.70 -14.55 12.52
N ALA A 196 -0.82 -14.43 13.50
CA ALA A 196 0.24 -13.43 13.53
C ALA A 196 1.43 -13.89 12.67
N LEU A 197 1.24 -13.92 11.34
CA LEU A 197 2.28 -14.32 10.39
C LEU A 197 3.39 -13.27 10.29
N SER A 198 4.62 -13.73 10.10
CA SER A 198 5.74 -12.86 9.70
C SER A 198 5.57 -12.43 8.24
N PRO A 199 5.79 -11.17 7.90
CA PRO A 199 5.83 -10.76 6.51
C PRO A 199 6.89 -11.53 5.74
N ILE A 200 6.61 -11.87 4.48
CA ILE A 200 7.53 -12.57 3.58
C ILE A 200 8.11 -11.57 2.59
N ARG A 201 9.41 -11.69 2.36
CA ARG A 201 10.13 -11.02 1.29
C ARG A 201 10.81 -12.03 0.39
N PHE A 202 10.72 -11.83 -0.92
CA PHE A 202 11.52 -12.53 -1.90
C PHE A 202 11.92 -11.61 -3.06
N PHE A 203 12.95 -11.99 -3.82
CA PHE A 203 13.37 -11.22 -4.97
C PHE A 203 13.60 -12.12 -6.20
N TYR A 204 13.46 -11.49 -7.35
CA TYR A 204 13.69 -12.14 -8.66
C TYR A 204 14.11 -11.10 -9.69
N ASP A 205 14.66 -11.57 -10.80
CA ASP A 205 14.93 -10.75 -11.99
C ASP A 205 13.89 -11.04 -13.07
N SER A 206 13.32 -9.96 -13.64
CA SER A 206 12.35 -10.02 -14.74
C SER A 206 12.36 -8.70 -15.49
N ASP A 207 12.29 -8.75 -16.83
CA ASP A 207 12.14 -7.54 -17.65
C ASP A 207 10.80 -6.85 -17.38
N ARG A 208 9.76 -7.62 -17.06
CA ARG A 208 8.44 -7.08 -16.69
C ARG A 208 8.41 -6.70 -15.21
N PHE A 209 7.94 -5.50 -14.93
CA PHE A 209 7.63 -5.10 -13.57
C PHE A 209 6.10 -5.20 -13.37
N GLU A 210 5.68 -6.30 -12.79
CA GLU A 210 4.25 -6.64 -12.62
C GLU A 210 3.96 -7.23 -11.26
N LEU A 211 2.71 -7.13 -10.85
CA LEU A 211 2.20 -7.71 -9.61
C LEU A 211 0.97 -8.57 -9.93
N PRO A 212 1.04 -9.89 -9.74
CA PRO A 212 -0.10 -10.79 -9.90
C PRO A 212 -1.19 -10.44 -8.88
N ILE A 213 -2.39 -10.11 -9.34
CA ILE A 213 -3.52 -9.76 -8.47
C ILE A 213 -4.76 -10.63 -8.69
N ARG A 214 -4.88 -11.26 -9.87
CA ARG A 214 -6.06 -12.05 -10.23
C ARG A 214 -6.29 -13.25 -9.31
N LEU A 215 -5.21 -13.89 -8.83
CA LEU A 215 -5.34 -15.03 -7.92
C LEU A 215 -6.00 -14.65 -6.59
N GLY A 216 -5.86 -13.42 -6.13
CA GLY A 216 -6.55 -12.94 -4.94
C GLY A 216 -8.07 -13.03 -5.02
N LEU A 217 -8.63 -13.04 -6.24
CA LEU A 217 -10.07 -13.21 -6.46
C LEU A 217 -10.59 -14.59 -6.06
N ALA A 218 -9.74 -15.61 -5.98
CA ALA A 218 -10.14 -16.94 -5.55
C ALA A 218 -10.67 -16.96 -4.11
N ASN A 219 -10.14 -16.11 -3.23
CA ASN A 219 -10.57 -15.96 -1.84
C ASN A 219 -11.44 -14.71 -1.62
N SER A 220 -11.97 -14.10 -2.69
CA SER A 220 -12.77 -12.88 -2.63
C SER A 220 -14.25 -13.15 -2.70
N SER A 221 -15.03 -12.49 -1.84
CA SER A 221 -16.50 -12.49 -1.95
C SER A 221 -17.03 -11.31 -2.80
N GLY A 222 -16.16 -10.48 -3.38
CA GLY A 222 -16.58 -9.30 -4.15
C GLY A 222 -15.42 -8.40 -4.58
N THR A 223 -15.54 -7.11 -4.32
CA THR A 223 -14.51 -6.11 -4.62
C THR A 223 -13.40 -6.12 -3.57
N GLN A 224 -12.17 -5.97 -4.02
CA GLN A 224 -10.98 -5.94 -3.19
C GLN A 224 -10.24 -4.60 -3.29
N ASP A 225 -9.63 -4.16 -2.19
CA ASP A 225 -8.72 -3.01 -2.14
C ASP A 225 -7.28 -3.50 -1.91
N LEU A 226 -6.34 -3.01 -2.70
CA LEU A 226 -4.92 -3.34 -2.64
C LEU A 226 -4.09 -2.05 -2.54
N ILE A 227 -3.26 -1.97 -1.53
CA ILE A 227 -2.28 -0.89 -1.38
C ILE A 227 -0.91 -1.41 -1.78
N VAL A 228 -0.35 -0.80 -2.81
CA VAL A 228 1.00 -1.11 -3.32
C VAL A 228 1.91 0.08 -3.03
N ASN A 229 2.96 -0.16 -2.26
CA ASN A 229 4.02 0.81 -2.03
C ASN A 229 5.23 0.44 -2.90
N ILE A 230 5.70 1.35 -3.75
CA ILE A 230 6.86 1.14 -4.62
C ILE A 230 7.99 2.05 -4.16
N LEU A 231 9.14 1.45 -3.87
CA LEU A 231 10.41 2.13 -3.55
C LEU A 231 11.36 1.95 -4.73
N ALA A 232 11.64 3.04 -5.44
CA ALA A 232 12.52 3.04 -6.62
C ALA A 232 13.18 4.41 -6.78
N GLY A 233 14.08 4.56 -7.76
CA GLY A 233 14.69 5.87 -8.09
C GLY A 233 13.69 6.88 -8.67
N ASP A 234 12.62 6.37 -9.29
CA ASP A 234 11.55 7.16 -9.91
C ASP A 234 10.20 6.89 -9.28
N ARG A 235 9.23 7.76 -9.55
CA ARG A 235 7.81 7.51 -9.34
C ARG A 235 7.33 6.43 -10.31
N TYR A 236 6.40 5.60 -9.87
CA TYR A 236 5.76 4.58 -10.70
C TYR A 236 4.25 4.79 -10.78
N GLU A 237 3.66 4.35 -11.89
CA GLU A 237 2.23 4.23 -12.12
C GLU A 237 1.92 2.92 -12.85
N VAL A 238 0.66 2.55 -13.00
CA VAL A 238 0.29 1.36 -13.79
C VAL A 238 0.28 1.69 -15.27
N ALA A 239 0.73 0.73 -16.10
CA ALA A 239 0.80 0.87 -17.55
C ALA A 239 -0.51 0.46 -18.25
N ASN A 240 -1.28 -0.43 -17.65
CA ASN A 240 -2.41 -1.13 -18.27
C ASN A 240 -3.79 -0.77 -17.70
N TYR A 241 -3.85 0.16 -16.76
CA TYR A 241 -5.10 0.73 -16.22
C TYR A 241 -5.01 2.25 -16.16
N PRO A 242 -6.15 2.97 -16.13
CA PRO A 242 -6.15 4.41 -15.92
C PRO A 242 -5.48 4.78 -14.59
N ASN A 243 -4.76 5.90 -14.57
CA ASN A 243 -4.14 6.44 -13.36
C ASN A 243 -4.80 7.77 -13.00
N VAL A 244 -5.13 7.91 -11.72
CA VAL A 244 -5.62 9.18 -11.16
C VAL A 244 -4.91 9.46 -9.84
N THR A 245 -4.93 10.70 -9.38
CA THR A 245 -4.47 11.03 -8.03
C THR A 245 -5.65 11.24 -7.11
N ILE A 246 -5.47 10.93 -5.82
CA ILE A 246 -6.47 11.27 -4.82
C ILE A 246 -6.62 12.79 -4.72
N PRO A 247 -7.82 13.34 -4.65
CA PRO A 247 -8.02 14.76 -4.37
C PRO A 247 -7.33 15.15 -3.05
N THR A 248 -6.59 16.27 -3.07
CA THR A 248 -5.77 16.73 -1.96
C THR A 248 -6.07 18.17 -1.59
N ASN A 249 -5.44 18.73 -0.57
CA ASN A 249 -5.65 20.12 -0.10
C ASN A 249 -7.12 20.46 0.19
N LEU A 250 -7.90 19.50 0.68
CA LEU A 250 -9.28 19.76 1.04
C LEU A 250 -9.37 20.25 2.48
N ASP A 251 -10.11 21.36 2.66
CA ASP A 251 -10.51 21.80 3.99
C ASP A 251 -11.67 20.93 4.49
N VAL A 252 -11.54 20.36 5.69
CA VAL A 252 -12.51 19.46 6.29
C VAL A 252 -13.04 20.00 7.59
N THR A 253 -14.23 19.56 7.98
CA THR A 253 -14.85 19.96 9.25
C THR A 253 -14.20 19.25 10.44
N PRO A 254 -14.26 19.81 11.66
CA PRO A 254 -13.68 19.19 12.86
C PRO A 254 -14.18 17.78 13.16
N MET A 255 -15.39 17.42 12.69
CA MET A 255 -15.93 16.05 12.85
C MET A 255 -15.06 14.96 12.21
N VAL A 256 -14.19 15.33 11.26
CA VAL A 256 -13.28 14.39 10.58
C VAL A 256 -12.17 13.92 11.51
N LYS A 257 -11.80 14.68 12.54
CA LYS A 257 -10.68 14.36 13.43
C LYS A 257 -10.79 12.94 14.02
N ASP A 258 -11.94 12.59 14.54
CA ASP A 258 -12.18 11.27 15.17
C ASP A 258 -12.59 10.18 14.18
N LYS A 259 -12.81 10.54 12.90
CA LYS A 259 -13.29 9.65 11.85
C LYS A 259 -12.44 9.71 10.59
N PHE A 260 -11.19 10.12 10.72
CA PHE A 260 -10.32 10.38 9.57
C PHE A 260 -10.17 9.18 8.62
N PRO A 261 -9.94 7.94 9.09
CA PRO A 261 -9.92 6.78 8.19
C PRO A 261 -11.23 6.57 7.42
N ALA A 262 -12.39 6.79 8.08
CA ALA A 262 -13.70 6.64 7.45
C ALA A 262 -13.99 7.77 6.44
N PHE A 263 -13.55 9.00 6.72
CA PHE A 263 -13.59 10.10 5.75
C PHE A 263 -12.77 9.79 4.51
N TYR A 264 -11.54 9.33 4.72
CA TYR A 264 -10.67 9.00 3.59
C TYR A 264 -11.21 7.83 2.76
N ALA A 265 -11.77 6.81 3.40
CA ALA A 265 -12.44 5.72 2.71
C ALA A 265 -13.61 6.22 1.84
N ALA A 266 -14.41 7.15 2.33
CA ALA A 266 -15.49 7.77 1.55
C ALA A 266 -14.96 8.61 0.37
N LEU A 267 -13.83 9.30 0.55
CA LEU A 267 -13.18 10.08 -0.50
C LEU A 267 -12.61 9.16 -1.59
N PHE A 268 -11.95 8.07 -1.19
CA PHE A 268 -11.46 7.06 -2.13
C PHE A 268 -12.62 6.40 -2.90
N ASP A 269 -13.69 6.00 -2.20
CA ASP A 269 -14.90 5.43 -2.84
C ASP A 269 -15.44 6.38 -3.91
N ARG A 270 -15.56 7.66 -3.59
CA ARG A 270 -16.02 8.67 -4.54
C ARG A 270 -15.07 8.84 -5.72
N THR A 271 -13.76 8.78 -5.49
CA THR A 271 -12.75 8.89 -6.55
C THR A 271 -12.87 7.74 -7.56
N VAL A 272 -12.97 6.49 -7.07
CA VAL A 272 -13.10 5.33 -7.98
C VAL A 272 -14.48 5.22 -8.62
N GLU A 273 -15.55 5.75 -8.00
CA GLU A 273 -16.86 5.89 -8.65
C GLU A 273 -16.81 6.82 -9.86
N GLN A 274 -16.06 7.91 -9.76
CA GLN A 274 -15.86 8.87 -10.85
C GLN A 274 -14.89 8.36 -11.92
N HIS A 275 -13.98 7.47 -11.56
CA HIS A 275 -12.94 6.91 -12.42
C HIS A 275 -12.92 5.38 -12.34
N PRO A 276 -13.93 4.70 -12.89
CA PRO A 276 -14.01 3.23 -12.80
C PRO A 276 -12.78 2.54 -13.37
N GLY A 277 -12.23 1.58 -12.61
CA GLY A 277 -11.05 0.81 -12.97
C GLY A 277 -9.72 1.56 -12.88
N ALA A 278 -9.72 2.81 -12.40
CA ALA A 278 -8.47 3.54 -12.20
C ALA A 278 -7.71 3.08 -10.96
N VAL A 279 -6.38 3.15 -11.04
CA VAL A 279 -5.49 3.03 -9.88
C VAL A 279 -5.18 4.43 -9.36
N VAL A 280 -5.36 4.63 -8.06
CA VAL A 280 -5.26 5.92 -7.40
C VAL A 280 -3.88 6.10 -6.79
N THR A 281 -3.13 7.13 -7.21
CA THR A 281 -1.91 7.56 -6.52
C THR A 281 -2.29 8.37 -5.29
N GLU A 282 -1.88 7.91 -4.11
CA GLU A 282 -2.16 8.54 -2.82
C GLU A 282 -0.96 9.33 -2.28
N TYR A 283 0.25 8.91 -2.68
CA TYR A 283 1.51 9.51 -2.25
C TYR A 283 2.61 9.32 -3.28
N SER A 284 3.47 10.32 -3.44
CA SER A 284 4.74 10.22 -4.17
C SER A 284 5.73 11.24 -3.63
N TRP A 285 6.75 10.80 -2.91
CA TRP A 285 7.72 11.66 -2.23
C TRP A 285 9.06 10.95 -2.03
N ALA A 286 10.14 11.71 -1.81
CA ALA A 286 11.41 11.13 -1.42
C ALA A 286 11.26 10.35 -0.11
N ALA A 287 11.65 9.08 -0.11
CA ALA A 287 11.38 8.15 1.00
C ALA A 287 12.14 8.49 2.30
N GLY A 288 13.20 9.28 2.22
CA GLY A 288 13.96 9.78 3.37
C GLY A 288 13.45 11.11 3.94
N SER A 289 12.33 11.67 3.42
CA SER A 289 11.78 12.96 3.86
C SER A 289 10.27 13.00 3.77
N CYS A 290 9.63 13.92 4.45
CA CYS A 290 8.19 14.21 4.37
C CYS A 290 7.90 15.61 4.92
N ASP A 291 6.75 16.21 4.54
CA ASP A 291 6.31 17.49 5.05
C ASP A 291 4.78 17.64 4.96
N PRO A 292 4.06 17.63 6.10
CA PRO A 292 4.54 17.28 7.43
C PRO A 292 4.73 15.77 7.60
N CYS A 293 5.64 15.36 8.47
CA CYS A 293 5.86 13.97 8.79
C CYS A 293 4.90 13.50 9.88
N PRO A 294 4.12 12.43 9.65
CA PRO A 294 3.26 11.85 10.69
C PRO A 294 4.04 10.95 11.66
N GLY A 295 5.31 10.70 11.39
CA GLY A 295 6.23 9.88 12.16
C GLY A 295 7.64 9.94 11.59
N PRO A 296 8.53 9.04 12.02
CA PRO A 296 9.89 8.94 11.46
C PRO A 296 9.85 8.62 9.97
N THR A 297 10.79 9.18 9.20
CA THR A 297 11.02 8.79 7.79
C THR A 297 11.67 7.42 7.71
N LEU A 298 11.65 6.79 6.52
CA LEU A 298 12.37 5.54 6.32
C LEU A 298 13.88 5.74 6.48
N GLN A 299 14.49 4.82 7.20
CA GLN A 299 15.90 4.83 7.55
C GLN A 299 16.68 3.82 6.70
N PRO A 300 18.01 3.89 6.61
CA PRO A 300 18.83 2.91 5.89
C PRO A 300 18.54 1.46 6.25
N GLY A 301 18.21 1.17 7.52
CA GLY A 301 17.80 -0.16 7.98
C GLY A 301 16.49 -0.63 7.39
N ASP A 302 15.52 0.27 7.21
CA ASP A 302 14.24 -0.04 6.56
C ASP A 302 14.46 -0.37 5.08
N PHE A 303 15.28 0.42 4.36
CA PHE A 303 15.62 0.15 2.96
C PHE A 303 16.34 -1.20 2.81
N ALA A 304 17.30 -1.49 3.66
CA ALA A 304 18.00 -2.78 3.67
C ALA A 304 17.03 -3.94 3.92
N THR A 305 16.13 -3.79 4.89
CA THR A 305 15.10 -4.79 5.22
C THR A 305 14.15 -5.03 4.04
N LEU A 306 13.76 -3.98 3.33
CA LEU A 306 12.82 -4.05 2.20
C LEU A 306 13.48 -4.49 0.88
N GLY A 307 14.83 -4.48 0.77
CA GLY A 307 15.48 -5.03 -0.42
C GLY A 307 16.76 -4.34 -0.90
N ALA A 308 17.16 -3.22 -0.31
CA ALA A 308 18.40 -2.55 -0.73
C ALA A 308 19.67 -3.40 -0.50
N ASP A 309 19.59 -4.45 0.34
CA ASP A 309 20.64 -5.43 0.56
C ASP A 309 20.89 -6.37 -0.63
N VAL A 310 19.94 -6.49 -1.55
CA VAL A 310 19.99 -7.39 -2.72
C VAL A 310 19.88 -6.63 -4.05
N THR A 311 19.71 -5.32 -4.05
CA THR A 311 19.81 -4.48 -5.25
C THR A 311 21.27 -4.16 -5.55
N LYS A 312 21.61 -3.93 -6.84
CA LYS A 312 22.98 -3.66 -7.26
C LYS A 312 23.53 -2.32 -6.78
N GLU A 313 22.64 -1.36 -6.63
CA GLU A 313 22.96 -0.02 -6.18
C GLU A 313 22.16 0.28 -4.93
N ASN A 314 22.83 0.78 -3.92
CA ASN A 314 22.19 1.36 -2.74
C ASN A 314 21.95 2.84 -3.02
N LEU A 315 20.70 3.23 -3.25
CA LEU A 315 20.33 4.63 -3.51
C LEU A 315 20.41 5.51 -2.24
N GLY A 316 20.72 4.94 -1.09
CA GLY A 316 20.71 5.67 0.20
C GLY A 316 19.33 6.28 0.43
N TYR A 317 19.25 7.60 0.49
CA TYR A 317 17.99 8.35 0.61
C TYR A 317 17.38 8.74 -0.76
N GLY A 318 17.95 8.28 -1.88
CA GLY A 318 17.48 8.59 -3.23
C GLY A 318 16.23 7.81 -3.69
N TYR A 319 15.64 6.98 -2.83
CA TYR A 319 14.39 6.30 -3.16
C TYR A 319 13.20 7.25 -3.13
N VAL A 320 12.33 7.11 -4.11
CA VAL A 320 10.96 7.67 -4.12
C VAL A 320 10.01 6.60 -3.61
N LEU A 321 9.19 6.94 -2.62
CA LEU A 321 8.06 6.12 -2.20
C LEU A 321 6.83 6.56 -3.00
N THR A 322 6.29 5.65 -3.81
CA THR A 322 5.01 5.80 -4.49
C THR A 322 3.98 4.88 -3.84
N ARG A 323 2.85 5.42 -3.39
CA ARG A 323 1.72 4.65 -2.87
C ARG A 323 0.58 4.66 -3.87
N LEU A 324 0.20 3.48 -4.31
CA LEU A 324 -0.90 3.23 -5.22
C LEU A 324 -2.00 2.45 -4.50
N HIS A 325 -3.24 2.82 -4.75
CA HIS A 325 -4.42 2.12 -4.23
C HIS A 325 -5.29 1.66 -5.38
N ALA A 326 -5.41 0.36 -5.56
CA ALA A 326 -6.22 -0.27 -6.59
C ALA A 326 -7.47 -0.90 -5.97
N ARG A 327 -8.62 -0.68 -6.60
CA ARG A 327 -9.85 -1.43 -6.31
C ARG A 327 -10.22 -2.27 -7.51
N TYR A 328 -10.41 -3.56 -7.31
CA TYR A 328 -10.75 -4.47 -8.37
C TYR A 328 -11.70 -5.58 -7.91
N GLY A 329 -12.37 -6.22 -8.86
CA GLY A 329 -13.32 -7.29 -8.66
C GLY A 329 -13.21 -8.36 -9.74
N LYS A 330 -14.22 -9.19 -9.89
CA LYS A 330 -14.24 -10.32 -10.84
C LYS A 330 -14.14 -9.92 -12.32
N ASP A 331 -14.33 -8.65 -12.62
CA ASP A 331 -14.24 -8.04 -13.95
C ASP A 331 -12.81 -7.67 -14.35
N ILE A 332 -11.83 -7.75 -13.43
CA ILE A 332 -10.43 -7.48 -13.76
C ILE A 332 -9.88 -8.54 -14.71
N LYS A 333 -9.21 -8.09 -15.77
CA LYS A 333 -8.71 -8.97 -16.84
C LYS A 333 -7.23 -9.29 -16.70
N ASP A 334 -6.45 -8.32 -16.25
CA ASP A 334 -5.00 -8.38 -16.24
C ASP A 334 -4.42 -8.04 -14.86
N ASP A 335 -3.21 -8.50 -14.60
CA ASP A 335 -2.42 -8.11 -13.43
C ASP A 335 -1.92 -6.68 -13.56
N LEU A 336 -1.47 -6.08 -12.46
CA LEU A 336 -0.91 -4.73 -12.51
C LEU A 336 0.48 -4.76 -13.15
N VAL A 337 0.66 -3.99 -14.21
CA VAL A 337 1.96 -3.76 -14.85
C VAL A 337 2.38 -2.33 -14.54
N PHE A 338 3.60 -2.15 -14.04
CA PHE A 338 4.10 -0.84 -13.63
C PHE A 338 5.07 -0.24 -14.65
N LYS A 339 5.07 1.08 -14.76
CA LYS A 339 6.03 1.87 -15.52
C LYS A 339 6.51 3.06 -14.71
N ALA A 340 7.74 3.51 -14.97
CA ALA A 340 8.24 4.77 -14.44
C ALA A 340 7.39 5.94 -14.96
N ALA A 341 7.23 6.96 -14.15
CA ALA A 341 6.36 8.09 -14.44
C ALA A 341 6.99 9.41 -14.01
N GLN A 342 6.52 10.51 -14.62
CA GLN A 342 7.02 11.85 -14.30
C GLN A 342 6.74 12.23 -12.85
N PRO A 343 7.63 13.00 -12.20
CA PRO A 343 7.40 13.53 -10.88
C PRO A 343 6.15 14.42 -10.81
N ILE A 344 5.49 14.38 -9.67
CA ILE A 344 4.28 15.18 -9.38
C ILE A 344 4.37 15.88 -8.03
N VAL A 345 3.68 17.03 -7.93
CA VAL A 345 3.52 17.78 -6.68
C VAL A 345 2.04 18.00 -6.37
N GLY A 346 1.74 18.15 -5.07
CA GLY A 346 0.39 18.47 -4.59
C GLY A 346 0.27 18.19 -3.09
N GLY A 347 -0.76 18.76 -2.44
CA GLY A 347 -1.01 18.54 -1.01
C GLY A 347 -0.12 19.34 -0.06
N ARG A 348 0.52 20.41 -0.53
CA ARG A 348 1.33 21.34 0.29
C ARG A 348 0.78 22.77 0.27
N GLU A 349 -0.53 22.92 0.26
CA GLU A 349 -1.18 24.24 0.14
C GLU A 349 -0.80 25.03 -1.12
N ILE A 350 -0.44 24.30 -2.18
CA ILE A 350 -0.19 24.88 -3.48
C ILE A 350 -1.49 25.56 -3.96
N LYS A 351 -1.37 26.81 -4.35
CA LYS A 351 -2.51 27.59 -4.87
C LYS A 351 -2.48 27.60 -6.38
N ASN A 352 -3.67 27.55 -6.98
CA ASN A 352 -3.86 27.72 -8.41
C ASN A 352 -3.74 29.22 -8.80
N ALA A 353 -3.88 29.52 -10.08
CA ALA A 353 -3.80 30.88 -10.61
C ALA A 353 -4.86 31.86 -10.03
N THR A 354 -5.94 31.35 -9.47
CA THR A 354 -6.98 32.16 -8.81
C THR A 354 -6.75 32.36 -7.31
N GLY A 355 -5.62 31.83 -6.75
CA GLY A 355 -5.29 31.92 -5.35
C GLY A 355 -6.00 30.89 -4.45
N GLN A 356 -6.78 29.97 -5.03
CA GLN A 356 -7.42 28.87 -4.32
C GLN A 356 -6.47 27.69 -4.16
N LEU A 357 -6.65 26.89 -3.12
CA LEU A 357 -5.91 25.63 -2.95
C LEU A 357 -6.16 24.72 -4.15
N ASP A 358 -5.07 24.17 -4.68
CA ASP A 358 -5.14 23.22 -5.78
C ASP A 358 -5.39 21.81 -5.25
N ASN A 359 -6.46 21.20 -5.71
CA ASN A 359 -6.89 19.89 -5.22
C ASN A 359 -6.35 18.73 -6.06
N GLU A 360 -5.58 19.02 -7.11
CA GLU A 360 -5.04 18.06 -8.06
C GLU A 360 -3.51 17.99 -7.96
N ALA A 361 -2.95 16.87 -8.38
CA ALA A 361 -1.51 16.76 -8.60
C ALA A 361 -1.11 17.47 -9.91
N LYS A 362 0.09 18.04 -9.93
CA LYS A 362 0.68 18.68 -11.12
C LYS A 362 2.04 18.08 -11.45
N PRO A 363 2.40 17.98 -12.74
CA PRO A 363 3.76 17.65 -13.14
C PRO A 363 4.78 18.61 -12.53
N ALA A 364 5.93 18.09 -12.12
CA ALA A 364 7.01 18.86 -11.51
C ALA A 364 8.38 18.26 -11.81
N SER A 365 9.45 18.90 -11.34
CA SER A 365 10.82 18.37 -11.42
C SER A 365 11.16 17.40 -10.28
N GLN A 366 10.35 17.38 -9.22
CA GLN A 366 10.55 16.52 -8.04
C GLN A 366 9.22 15.95 -7.57
N ASN A 367 9.27 14.80 -6.90
CA ASN A 367 8.10 14.18 -6.31
C ASN A 367 7.83 14.77 -4.92
N ASN A 368 6.73 15.52 -4.82
CA ASN A 368 6.22 16.09 -3.56
C ASN A 368 4.68 16.07 -3.57
N PHE A 369 4.09 14.89 -3.74
CA PHE A 369 2.65 14.69 -3.72
C PHE A 369 2.20 13.86 -2.51
N GLN A 370 1.14 14.32 -1.85
CA GLN A 370 0.51 13.61 -0.74
C GLN A 370 -1.00 13.92 -0.65
N GLY A 371 -1.80 12.94 -0.23
CA GLY A 371 -3.16 13.17 0.23
C GLY A 371 -3.10 13.95 1.56
N ARG A 372 -3.51 15.23 1.55
CA ARG A 372 -3.47 16.11 2.72
C ARG A 372 -4.78 16.86 2.88
N TYR A 373 -5.27 16.86 4.11
CA TYR A 373 -6.55 17.45 4.50
C TYR A 373 -6.35 18.32 5.72
N ALA A 374 -7.07 19.45 5.81
CA ALA A 374 -6.84 20.43 6.86
C ALA A 374 -8.13 20.79 7.59
N ILE A 375 -8.10 20.74 8.92
CA ILE A 375 -9.08 21.40 9.77
C ILE A 375 -8.56 22.80 10.03
N ARG A 376 -9.39 23.84 9.74
CA ARG A 376 -9.05 25.22 10.01
C ARG A 376 -9.95 25.77 11.07
N TYR A 377 -9.37 26.25 12.16
CA TYR A 377 -10.05 26.88 13.27
C TYR A 377 -9.96 28.40 13.13
N PRO A 378 -11.04 29.11 12.78
CA PRO A 378 -11.04 30.57 12.66
C PRO A 378 -10.73 31.23 14.00
N TRP A 379 -10.11 32.42 13.94
CA TRP A 379 -9.93 33.25 15.12
C TRP A 379 -11.28 33.66 15.72
N THR A 380 -11.45 33.40 17.01
CA THR A 380 -12.68 33.71 17.77
C THR A 380 -12.47 34.78 18.83
N GLY A 381 -11.23 35.26 18.99
CA GLY A 381 -10.91 36.36 19.91
C GLY A 381 -11.39 37.73 19.41
N PRO A 382 -11.30 38.78 20.28
CA PRO A 382 -11.63 40.14 19.86
C PRO A 382 -10.69 40.63 18.76
N ILE A 383 -11.20 41.50 17.89
CA ILE A 383 -10.41 42.25 16.90
C ILE A 383 -10.26 43.65 17.39
N THR A 384 -9.05 44.06 17.73
CA THR A 384 -8.73 45.33 18.40
C THR A 384 -8.04 46.35 17.53
N CYS A 385 -7.76 46.01 16.24
CA CYS A 385 -7.06 46.83 15.30
C CYS A 385 -7.95 47.28 14.12
N ASP A 386 -7.68 48.42 13.52
CA ASP A 386 -8.45 48.98 12.40
C ASP A 386 -8.31 48.24 11.07
N LYS A 387 -7.21 47.47 10.91
CA LYS A 387 -6.89 46.74 9.69
C LYS A 387 -6.50 45.29 9.99
N PRO A 388 -7.46 44.42 10.35
CA PRO A 388 -7.19 43.02 10.68
C PRO A 388 -6.70 42.22 9.48
N GLN A 389 -5.64 41.45 9.64
CA GLN A 389 -5.08 40.54 8.62
C GLN A 389 -5.64 39.13 8.83
N ARG A 390 -6.74 38.80 8.14
CA ARG A 390 -7.40 37.50 8.23
C ARG A 390 -6.73 36.46 7.32
N GLY A 391 -6.93 35.18 7.64
CA GLY A 391 -6.48 34.07 6.78
C GLY A 391 -4.99 33.72 6.92
N ILE A 392 -4.32 34.18 7.98
CA ILE A 392 -2.97 33.74 8.35
C ILE A 392 -3.10 32.56 9.29
N TRP A 393 -2.61 31.40 8.87
CA TRP A 393 -2.78 30.13 9.55
C TRP A 393 -1.45 29.65 10.15
N GLY A 394 -1.50 29.15 11.38
CA GLY A 394 -0.33 28.67 12.11
C GLY A 394 -0.66 27.59 13.12
N GLY A 395 0.19 27.46 14.11
CA GLY A 395 0.01 26.54 15.24
C GLY A 395 -1.15 26.93 16.17
N PRO A 396 -1.43 26.10 17.18
CA PRO A 396 -2.50 26.35 18.15
C PRO A 396 -2.22 27.58 18.99
N PRO A 397 -3.26 28.19 19.62
CA PRO A 397 -3.08 29.28 20.58
C PRO A 397 -2.16 28.91 21.75
N ALA A 398 -1.57 29.92 22.38
CA ALA A 398 -0.70 29.73 23.54
C ALA A 398 -1.40 28.87 24.63
N GLY A 399 -0.67 27.90 25.16
CA GLY A 399 -1.17 26.95 26.16
C GLY A 399 -1.81 25.65 25.59
N GLN A 400 -1.95 25.55 24.28
CA GLN A 400 -2.32 24.28 23.61
C GLN A 400 -1.09 23.67 22.95
N THR A 401 -0.95 22.34 23.04
CA THR A 401 0.15 21.63 22.37
C THR A 401 -0.28 21.27 20.93
N GLN A 402 0.55 21.64 19.97
CA GLN A 402 0.35 21.20 18.59
C GLN A 402 0.52 19.68 18.50
N GLN A 403 -0.50 18.98 18.07
CA GLN A 403 -0.39 17.59 17.73
C GLN A 403 0.23 17.47 16.32
N GLY A 404 1.08 16.47 16.12
CA GLY A 404 1.59 16.15 14.80
C GLY A 404 0.45 15.77 13.84
N PRO A 405 0.72 15.70 12.52
CA PRO A 405 -0.29 15.30 11.55
C PRO A 405 -0.78 13.88 11.84
N GLN A 406 -2.09 13.69 11.80
CA GLN A 406 -2.68 12.36 11.94
C GLN A 406 -2.59 11.62 10.60
N ALA A 407 -2.05 10.39 10.62
CA ALA A 407 -2.04 9.50 9.46
C ALA A 407 -3.29 8.63 9.40
N ALA A 408 -3.90 8.48 8.23
CA ALA A 408 -4.95 7.50 8.01
C ALA A 408 -4.31 6.14 7.66
N THR A 409 -3.99 5.36 8.69
CA THR A 409 -3.48 3.99 8.55
C THR A 409 -4.62 2.96 8.58
N GLY A 410 -4.35 1.74 8.14
CA GLY A 410 -5.35 0.67 8.11
C GLY A 410 -6.52 0.92 7.15
N LEU A 411 -6.30 1.71 6.10
CA LEU A 411 -7.35 2.16 5.16
C LEU A 411 -8.07 1.01 4.46
N ALA A 412 -7.36 -0.07 4.23
CA ALA A 412 -7.95 -1.28 3.69
C ALA A 412 -9.06 -1.87 4.59
N PHE A 413 -9.05 -1.57 5.89
CA PHE A 413 -10.04 -2.00 6.88
C PHE A 413 -10.98 -0.88 7.33
N ALA A 414 -10.81 0.33 6.79
CA ALA A 414 -11.59 1.48 7.21
C ALA A 414 -13.09 1.23 6.96
N PRO A 415 -13.95 1.50 7.95
CA PRO A 415 -15.38 1.25 7.80
C PRO A 415 -15.96 2.15 6.72
N ARG A 416 -16.70 1.54 5.79
CA ARG A 416 -17.35 2.21 4.65
C ARG A 416 -18.73 2.76 5.04
N GLY A 417 -19.12 3.86 4.39
CA GLY A 417 -20.45 4.46 4.55
C GLY A 417 -20.70 5.15 5.89
N GLN A 418 -19.68 5.33 6.73
CA GLN A 418 -19.82 6.01 8.04
C GLN A 418 -19.70 7.54 7.95
N VAL A 419 -19.16 8.07 6.89
CA VAL A 419 -18.98 9.52 6.68
C VAL A 419 -19.60 9.92 5.34
N GLN A 420 -20.39 10.96 5.35
CA GLN A 420 -20.90 11.61 4.15
C GLN A 420 -20.00 12.80 3.80
N LEU A 421 -19.40 12.77 2.59
CA LEU A 421 -18.45 13.79 2.15
C LEU A 421 -19.03 15.21 2.22
N ALA A 422 -20.31 15.40 1.88
CA ALA A 422 -20.98 16.69 1.96
C ALA A 422 -21.01 17.32 3.36
N GLN A 423 -20.94 16.49 4.41
CA GLN A 423 -20.88 16.95 5.81
C GLN A 423 -19.44 17.08 6.33
N ALA A 424 -18.52 16.31 5.74
CA ALA A 424 -17.12 16.26 6.15
C ALA A 424 -16.30 17.40 5.51
N LEU A 425 -16.66 17.85 4.31
CA LEU A 425 -15.98 18.94 3.63
C LEU A 425 -16.45 20.31 4.16
N ALA A 426 -15.49 21.18 4.47
CA ALA A 426 -15.79 22.52 4.94
C ALA A 426 -16.41 23.42 3.84
N LYS A 427 -16.14 23.09 2.58
CA LYS A 427 -16.71 23.75 1.38
C LYS A 427 -17.36 22.68 0.51
N PRO A 428 -18.69 22.59 0.45
CA PRO A 428 -19.40 21.57 -0.32
C PRO A 428 -19.06 21.55 -1.83
N ASP A 429 -18.68 22.69 -2.41
CA ASP A 429 -18.26 22.78 -3.82
C ASP A 429 -16.98 22.01 -4.13
N GLN A 430 -16.15 21.73 -3.12
CA GLN A 430 -14.98 20.86 -3.24
C GLN A 430 -15.36 19.40 -3.54
N ALA A 431 -16.62 19.01 -3.37
CA ALA A 431 -17.11 17.68 -3.73
C ALA A 431 -17.25 17.47 -5.27
N LYS A 432 -17.07 18.49 -6.08
CA LYS A 432 -17.04 18.39 -7.55
C LYS A 432 -15.60 18.20 -8.02
N PHE A 433 -15.00 17.07 -7.67
CA PHE A 433 -13.63 16.77 -8.05
C PHE A 433 -13.53 16.46 -9.55
N GLY A 434 -12.88 17.33 -10.29
CA GLY A 434 -12.30 16.97 -11.56
C GLY A 434 -11.00 16.23 -11.27
N GLY A 435 -11.03 14.89 -11.19
CA GLY A 435 -9.81 14.10 -11.13
C GLY A 435 -9.08 14.24 -12.44
N GLY A 436 -7.93 14.92 -12.45
CA GLY A 436 -7.06 15.00 -13.61
C GLY A 436 -6.58 13.60 -13.99
N ALA A 437 -7.10 13.03 -15.08
CA ALA A 437 -6.56 11.86 -15.69
C ALA A 437 -5.23 12.24 -16.34
N PHE A 438 -4.11 11.76 -15.81
CA PHE A 438 -2.82 11.87 -16.48
C PHE A 438 -2.76 10.84 -17.59
N SER A 439 -3.25 11.19 -18.79
CA SER A 439 -2.93 10.45 -20.00
C SER A 439 -1.52 10.85 -20.43
N GLY A 440 -0.51 10.11 -19.95
CA GLY A 440 0.82 10.18 -20.53
C GLY A 440 0.78 9.54 -21.92
N SER A 441 0.99 10.35 -22.93
CA SER A 441 1.30 9.91 -24.29
C SER A 441 2.72 9.34 -24.36
#